data_263d1dafd878f71721322a55c2963a22
#
_entry.id   263d1dafd878f71721322a55c2963a22
#
_cell.length_a   1.000
_cell.length_b   1.000
_cell.length_c   1.000
_cell.angle_alpha   90.00
_cell.angle_beta   90.00
_cell.angle_gamma   90.00
#
_symmetry.space_group_name_H-M   'P 1'
#
loop_
_entity.id
_entity.type
_entity.pdbx_description
1 polymer ?
#
loop_
_entity_poly.entity_id
_entity_poly.type
_entity_poly.pdbx_seq_one_letter_code
_entity_poly.pdbx_strand_id
1 'polypeptide(L)'
;KQSPFSAFIDPTKAMTIRDLPCPYVCVNFLPQALTQLNGPTRQIPGTQNSRQPIPSLADEPEWMRLSTVCPVPAGGIMVRDVRAWHGGTPNLSDTTRSIPNLEFYAPWFHEPIVPGISYRDYKNLSEHAQKLTRFCVADSSEELITGATLRAP
;
A
#
# COMPACT_ATOMS: atom_id res chain seq x y z
N LYS A 1 6.62 -11.36 -10.72
CA LYS A 1 5.35 -10.80 -11.23
C LYS A 1 5.56 -9.34 -11.56
N GLN A 2 5.14 -8.92 -12.76
CA GLN A 2 5.20 -7.52 -13.16
C GLN A 2 4.27 -6.71 -12.26
N SER A 3 4.72 -5.54 -11.81
CA SER A 3 3.87 -4.67 -11.00
C SER A 3 2.62 -4.26 -11.79
N PRO A 4 1.42 -4.29 -11.19
CA PRO A 4 0.20 -3.84 -11.87
C PRO A 4 0.30 -2.39 -12.35
N PHE A 5 1.12 -1.57 -11.68
CA PHE A 5 1.39 -0.19 -12.09
C PHE A 5 2.26 -0.04 -13.35
N SER A 6 2.77 -1.12 -13.90
CA SER A 6 3.52 -1.12 -15.16
C SER A 6 2.68 -1.55 -16.35
N ALA A 7 1.41 -1.90 -16.14
CA ALA A 7 0.48 -2.20 -17.22
C ALA A 7 0.12 -0.93 -18.00
N PHE A 8 0.04 -1.04 -19.31
CA PHE A 8 -0.42 0.06 -20.16
C PHE A 8 -1.91 0.33 -19.95
N ILE A 9 -2.27 1.60 -19.85
CA ILE A 9 -3.64 2.07 -19.62
C ILE A 9 -4.31 2.60 -20.89
N ASP A 10 -3.60 2.61 -22.00
CA ASP A 10 -4.07 3.10 -23.29
C ASP A 10 -3.81 2.09 -24.42
N PRO A 11 -4.64 2.12 -25.52
CA PRO A 11 -4.49 1.20 -26.65
C PRO A 11 -3.17 1.35 -27.41
N THR A 12 -2.54 2.51 -27.35
CA THR A 12 -1.28 2.80 -28.06
C THR A 12 -0.07 2.26 -27.29
N LYS A 13 -0.27 1.78 -26.08
CA LYS A 13 0.77 1.33 -25.16
C LYS A 13 1.86 2.37 -24.88
N ALA A 14 1.47 3.65 -24.89
CA ALA A 14 2.36 4.76 -24.62
C ALA A 14 2.40 5.14 -23.14
N MET A 15 1.30 4.93 -22.42
CA MET A 15 1.13 5.38 -21.02
C MET A 15 0.85 4.23 -20.07
N THR A 16 1.42 4.34 -18.88
CA THR A 16 1.11 3.50 -17.72
C THR A 16 0.58 4.38 -16.60
N ILE A 17 0.05 3.80 -15.55
CA ILE A 17 -0.37 4.55 -14.35
C ILE A 17 0.80 5.29 -13.67
N ARG A 18 2.05 4.94 -14.00
CA ARG A 18 3.25 5.62 -13.49
C ARG A 18 3.47 6.99 -14.13
N ASP A 19 2.83 7.26 -15.25
CA ASP A 19 2.90 8.53 -15.96
C ASP A 19 1.84 9.54 -15.48
N LEU A 20 0.88 9.07 -14.69
CA LEU A 20 -0.17 9.89 -14.11
C LEU A 20 0.24 10.44 -12.73
N PRO A 21 -0.50 11.41 -12.18
CA PRO A 21 -0.34 11.79 -10.78
C PRO A 21 -0.43 10.58 -9.84
N CYS A 22 0.03 10.73 -8.58
CA CYS A 22 -0.03 9.64 -7.61
C CYS A 22 -1.47 9.14 -7.45
N PRO A 23 -1.74 7.85 -7.72
CA PRO A 23 -3.10 7.29 -7.64
C PRO A 23 -3.59 7.18 -6.21
N TYR A 24 -2.73 6.82 -5.29
CA TYR A 24 -3.00 6.80 -3.86
C TYR A 24 -1.69 6.75 -3.05
N VAL A 25 -1.79 7.17 -1.82
CA VAL A 25 -0.71 7.06 -0.86
C VAL A 25 -1.06 6.04 0.21
N CYS A 26 -0.07 5.28 0.63
CA CYS A 26 -0.18 4.39 1.77
C CYS A 26 0.41 5.09 3.00
N VAL A 27 -0.37 5.17 4.07
CA VAL A 27 0.04 5.70 5.37
C VAL A 27 0.17 4.55 6.34
N ASN A 28 1.40 4.25 6.73
CA ASN A 28 1.67 3.24 7.75
C ASN A 28 1.76 3.91 9.12
N PHE A 29 1.05 3.35 10.08
CA PHE A 29 1.10 3.76 11.49
C PHE A 29 2.01 2.82 12.25
N LEU A 30 2.82 3.38 13.14
CA LEU A 30 3.84 2.62 13.84
C LEU A 30 3.51 2.56 15.34
N PRO A 31 2.73 1.55 15.78
CA PRO A 31 2.45 1.35 17.20
C PRO A 31 3.70 0.95 17.98
N GLN A 32 4.71 0.45 17.28
CA GLN A 32 6.03 0.13 17.81
C GLN A 32 7.11 0.65 16.86
N ALA A 33 8.30 0.90 17.38
CA ALA A 33 9.41 1.37 16.55
C ALA A 33 9.78 0.34 15.47
N LEU A 34 10.03 0.81 14.26
CA LEU A 34 10.73 0.04 13.24
C LEU A 34 12.23 0.17 13.46
N THR A 35 12.90 -0.95 13.59
CA THR A 35 14.34 -1.04 13.75
C THR A 35 14.94 -1.89 12.63
N GLN A 36 16.25 -1.87 12.50
CA GLN A 36 16.93 -2.73 11.53
C GLN A 36 16.71 -4.23 11.78
N LEU A 37 16.38 -4.61 13.02
CA LEU A 37 16.24 -6.01 13.41
C LEU A 37 14.83 -6.56 13.25
N ASN A 38 13.79 -5.72 13.40
CA ASN A 38 12.41 -6.21 13.42
C ASN A 38 11.70 -6.17 12.06
N GLY A 39 12.43 -6.22 10.97
CA GLY A 39 11.86 -6.32 9.63
C GLY A 39 11.18 -5.05 9.16
N PRO A 40 11.85 -3.90 9.12
CA PRO A 40 11.28 -2.66 8.65
C PRO A 40 10.94 -2.73 7.16
N THR A 41 10.02 -1.89 6.72
CA THR A 41 9.71 -1.79 5.30
C THR A 41 10.86 -1.13 4.55
N ARG A 42 11.33 -1.80 3.52
CA ARG A 42 12.32 -1.26 2.59
C ARG A 42 11.66 -0.31 1.62
N GLN A 43 12.25 0.85 1.39
CA GLN A 43 11.77 1.86 0.45
C GLN A 43 12.91 2.27 -0.50
N ILE A 44 12.61 2.37 -1.79
CA ILE A 44 13.57 2.80 -2.81
C ILE A 44 13.10 4.16 -3.37
N PRO A 45 13.62 5.28 -2.84
CA PRO A 45 13.21 6.61 -3.27
C PRO A 45 13.47 6.84 -4.77
N GLY A 46 12.61 7.65 -5.41
CA GLY A 46 12.79 8.03 -6.82
C GLY A 46 12.29 7.00 -7.83
N THR A 47 11.79 5.84 -7.38
CA THR A 47 11.37 4.76 -8.28
C THR A 47 9.88 4.75 -8.61
N GLN A 48 9.10 5.67 -8.07
CA GLN A 48 7.64 5.73 -8.27
C GLN A 48 7.23 5.89 -9.75
N ASN A 49 8.05 6.54 -10.56
CA ASN A 49 7.82 6.72 -11.99
C ASN A 49 8.64 5.75 -12.87
N SER A 50 9.39 4.83 -12.26
CA SER A 50 10.21 3.89 -13.01
C SER A 50 9.33 2.88 -13.77
N ARG A 51 9.52 2.79 -15.08
CA ARG A 51 8.92 1.75 -15.94
C ARG A 51 9.75 0.46 -15.98
N GLN A 52 10.93 0.48 -15.39
CA GLN A 52 11.79 -0.71 -15.33
C GLN A 52 11.17 -1.78 -14.43
N PRO A 53 11.36 -3.04 -14.73
CA PRO A 53 11.02 -4.12 -13.82
C PRO A 53 11.82 -3.99 -12.53
N ILE A 54 11.21 -4.35 -11.41
CA ILE A 54 11.93 -4.40 -10.13
C ILE A 54 12.97 -5.53 -10.23
N PRO A 55 14.25 -5.27 -9.99
CA PRO A 55 15.28 -6.30 -10.02
C PRO A 55 15.00 -7.41 -8.99
N SER A 56 15.46 -8.61 -9.26
CA SER A 56 15.50 -9.65 -8.23
C SER A 56 16.54 -9.29 -7.17
N LEU A 57 16.45 -9.88 -5.98
CA LEU A 57 17.44 -9.63 -4.91
C LEU A 57 18.86 -10.00 -5.33
N ALA A 58 19.02 -10.95 -6.24
CA ALA A 58 20.32 -11.36 -6.76
C ALA A 58 20.91 -10.32 -7.72
N ASP A 59 20.05 -9.64 -8.47
CA ASP A 59 20.43 -8.70 -9.53
C ASP A 59 20.38 -7.24 -9.07
N GLU A 60 20.09 -6.98 -7.80
CA GLU A 60 20.02 -5.63 -7.29
C GLU A 60 21.33 -4.86 -7.42
N PRO A 61 21.31 -3.66 -8.01
CA PRO A 61 22.48 -2.80 -8.05
C PRO A 61 22.83 -2.29 -6.64
N GLU A 62 24.10 -1.97 -6.43
CA GLU A 62 24.61 -1.55 -5.11
C GLU A 62 23.84 -0.34 -4.53
N TRP A 63 23.53 0.66 -5.35
CA TRP A 63 22.79 1.82 -4.91
C TRP A 63 21.43 1.45 -4.29
N MET A 64 20.79 0.42 -4.82
CA MET A 64 19.51 -0.06 -4.33
C MET A 64 19.65 -0.86 -3.03
N ARG A 65 20.75 -1.57 -2.86
CA ARG A 65 21.08 -2.29 -1.62
C ARG A 65 21.33 -1.34 -0.46
N LEU A 66 21.94 -0.19 -0.74
CA LEU A 66 22.31 0.81 0.27
C LEU A 66 21.17 1.71 0.74
N SER A 67 20.10 1.85 -0.05
CA SER A 67 19.06 2.88 0.15
C SER A 67 17.83 2.36 0.86
N THR A 68 17.90 1.61 1.98
CA THR A 68 16.73 0.75 1.99
C THR A 68 16.00 0.47 3.27
N VAL A 69 16.59 0.68 4.39
CA VAL A 69 15.93 0.47 5.67
C VAL A 69 15.44 1.81 6.19
N CYS A 70 14.17 1.89 6.50
CA CYS A 70 13.55 3.10 7.02
C CYS A 70 13.23 2.89 8.51
N PRO A 71 14.16 3.10 9.45
CA PRO A 71 13.85 3.06 10.85
C PRO A 71 12.94 4.24 11.21
N VAL A 72 11.88 3.98 11.96
CA VAL A 72 10.94 5.01 12.41
C VAL A 72 10.57 4.74 13.86
N PRO A 73 10.57 5.77 14.74
CA PRO A 73 10.19 5.59 16.14
C PRO A 73 8.72 5.20 16.30
N ALA A 74 8.39 4.59 17.43
CA ALA A 74 7.00 4.35 17.82
C ALA A 74 6.22 5.68 17.87
N GLY A 75 4.96 5.65 17.43
CA GLY A 75 4.13 6.84 17.29
C GLY A 75 4.39 7.61 15.98
N GLY A 76 5.41 7.25 15.23
CA GLY A 76 5.67 7.84 13.91
C GLY A 76 4.69 7.32 12.84
N ILE A 77 4.68 8.01 11.71
CA ILE A 77 3.96 7.60 10.50
C ILE A 77 4.91 7.59 9.31
N MET A 78 4.63 6.72 8.37
CA MET A 78 5.34 6.68 7.09
C MET A 78 4.32 6.83 5.97
N VAL A 79 4.46 7.89 5.16
CA VAL A 79 3.62 8.16 4.00
C VAL A 79 4.42 7.87 2.74
N ARG A 80 3.88 7.07 1.85
CA ARG A 80 4.57 6.72 0.60
C ARG A 80 3.63 6.70 -0.59
N ASP A 81 4.17 7.05 -1.75
CA ASP A 81 3.58 6.73 -3.05
C ASP A 81 3.67 5.21 -3.25
N VAL A 82 2.54 4.57 -3.47
CA VAL A 82 2.46 3.11 -3.60
C VAL A 82 3.22 2.56 -4.79
N ARG A 83 3.49 3.37 -5.79
CA ARG A 83 4.27 3.01 -6.98
C ARG A 83 5.77 2.92 -6.73
N ALA A 84 6.27 3.57 -5.66
CA ALA A 84 7.68 3.45 -5.30
C ALA A 84 8.03 1.99 -5.00
N TRP A 85 9.17 1.54 -5.46
CA TRP A 85 9.62 0.18 -5.19
C TRP A 85 9.83 0.01 -3.69
N HIS A 86 9.27 -1.05 -3.16
CA HIS A 86 9.33 -1.33 -1.74
C HIS A 86 9.19 -2.82 -1.48
N GLY A 87 9.49 -3.23 -0.27
CA GLY A 87 9.35 -4.62 0.14
C GLY A 87 9.51 -4.77 1.65
N GLY A 88 9.21 -5.96 2.13
CA GLY A 88 9.53 -6.36 3.49
C GLY A 88 11.00 -6.74 3.62
N THR A 89 11.55 -6.57 4.81
CA THR A 89 12.83 -7.15 5.21
C THR A 89 12.59 -8.25 6.24
N PRO A 90 13.51 -9.20 6.42
CA PRO A 90 13.37 -10.24 7.43
C PRO A 90 13.24 -9.65 8.83
N ASN A 91 12.33 -10.21 9.62
CA ASN A 91 12.28 -9.94 11.05
C ASN A 91 13.27 -10.88 11.77
N LEU A 92 14.36 -10.31 12.24
CA LEU A 92 15.43 -11.00 12.95
C LEU A 92 15.27 -10.89 14.47
N SER A 93 14.20 -10.25 14.94
CA SER A 93 13.87 -10.17 16.36
C SER A 93 12.96 -11.33 16.77
N ASP A 94 12.81 -11.51 18.04
CA ASP A 94 11.92 -12.51 18.69
C ASP A 94 10.48 -12.01 18.89
N THR A 95 10.16 -10.79 18.42
CA THR A 95 8.86 -10.15 18.63
C THR A 95 8.08 -10.00 17.33
N THR A 96 6.76 -10.04 17.41
CA THR A 96 5.87 -9.71 16.29
C THR A 96 5.93 -8.21 16.02
N ARG A 97 6.13 -7.85 14.76
CA ARG A 97 6.12 -6.46 14.31
C ARG A 97 4.84 -6.17 13.50
N SER A 98 4.03 -5.25 13.99
CA SER A 98 2.81 -4.80 13.34
C SER A 98 3.05 -3.47 12.63
N ILE A 99 2.56 -3.34 11.39
CA ILE A 99 2.52 -2.09 10.64
C ILE A 99 1.12 -1.96 10.02
N PRO A 100 0.12 -1.50 10.77
CA PRO A 100 -1.18 -1.18 10.18
C PRO A 100 -1.04 -0.04 9.17
N ASN A 101 -1.88 -0.06 8.16
CA ASN A 101 -1.88 0.96 7.12
C ASN A 101 -3.29 1.40 6.75
N LEU A 102 -3.38 2.61 6.20
CA LEU A 102 -4.54 3.14 5.50
C LEU A 102 -4.09 3.65 4.13
N GLU A 103 -4.95 3.52 3.15
CA GLU A 103 -4.71 3.99 1.80
C GLU A 103 -5.66 5.14 1.48
N PHE A 104 -5.10 6.24 0.98
CA PHE A 104 -5.84 7.43 0.60
C PHE A 104 -5.77 7.61 -0.92
N TYR A 105 -6.90 7.37 -1.56
CA TYR A 105 -7.04 7.36 -3.01
C TYR A 105 -7.28 8.74 -3.58
N ALA A 106 -6.65 9.01 -4.71
CA ALA A 106 -6.95 10.20 -5.49
C ALA A 106 -8.39 10.11 -6.06
N PRO A 107 -9.14 11.22 -6.20
CA PRO A 107 -10.53 11.18 -6.67
C PRO A 107 -10.72 10.57 -8.06
N TRP A 108 -9.68 10.59 -8.88
CA TRP A 108 -9.71 10.07 -10.25
C TRP A 108 -9.37 8.57 -10.34
N PHE A 109 -8.83 7.98 -9.26
CA PHE A 109 -8.40 6.58 -9.25
C PHE A 109 -9.36 5.74 -8.42
N HIS A 110 -9.80 4.64 -9.01
CA HIS A 110 -10.63 3.65 -8.34
C HIS A 110 -10.01 2.26 -8.55
N GLU A 111 -9.70 1.60 -7.45
CA GLU A 111 -9.28 0.21 -7.45
C GLU A 111 -10.46 -0.65 -6.99
N PRO A 112 -10.70 -1.83 -7.59
CA PRO A 112 -11.68 -2.77 -7.07
C PRO A 112 -11.27 -3.20 -5.66
N ILE A 113 -11.91 -2.61 -4.67
CA ILE A 113 -11.61 -2.85 -3.26
C ILE A 113 -12.60 -3.87 -2.72
N VAL A 114 -12.08 -4.80 -1.92
CA VAL A 114 -12.95 -5.62 -1.08
C VAL A 114 -13.57 -4.71 -0.02
N PRO A 115 -14.91 -4.67 0.12
CA PRO A 115 -15.55 -3.83 1.11
C PRO A 115 -15.00 -4.09 2.52
N GLY A 116 -14.60 -3.03 3.19
CA GLY A 116 -14.03 -3.06 4.55
C GLY A 116 -14.99 -2.61 5.64
N ILE A 117 -16.15 -2.04 5.29
CA ILE A 117 -17.12 -1.47 6.23
C ILE A 117 -18.52 -1.99 5.89
N SER A 118 -19.22 -2.51 6.89
CA SER A 118 -20.63 -2.87 6.70
C SER A 118 -21.48 -1.64 6.44
N TYR A 119 -22.54 -1.78 5.65
CA TYR A 119 -23.47 -0.68 5.41
C TYR A 119 -24.10 -0.14 6.70
N ARG A 120 -24.36 -1.01 7.68
CA ARG A 120 -24.85 -0.63 9.00
C ARG A 120 -23.88 0.28 9.72
N ASP A 121 -22.60 -0.08 9.75
CA ASP A 121 -21.56 0.69 10.45
C ASP A 121 -21.28 2.01 9.71
N TYR A 122 -21.26 1.96 8.37
CA TYR A 122 -21.15 3.17 7.54
C TYR A 122 -22.18 4.23 7.87
N LYS A 123 -23.47 3.86 8.05
CA LYS A 123 -24.54 4.81 8.40
C LYS A 123 -24.33 5.50 9.74
N ASN A 124 -23.58 4.89 10.64
CA ASN A 124 -23.28 5.42 11.97
C ASN A 124 -22.04 6.32 11.99
N LEU A 125 -21.33 6.44 10.86
CA LEU A 125 -20.18 7.32 10.74
C LEU A 125 -20.63 8.78 10.60
N SER A 126 -19.74 9.71 10.98
CA SER A 126 -19.92 11.13 10.68
C SER A 126 -20.00 11.35 9.16
N GLU A 127 -20.65 12.44 8.72
CA GLU A 127 -20.76 12.80 7.30
C GLU A 127 -19.38 12.85 6.63
N HIS A 128 -18.39 13.40 7.32
CA HIS A 128 -17.01 13.45 6.82
C HIS A 128 -16.43 12.05 6.64
N ALA A 129 -16.60 11.17 7.61
CA ALA A 129 -16.11 9.79 7.53
C ALA A 129 -16.85 9.00 6.43
N GLN A 130 -18.14 9.22 6.24
CA GLN A 130 -18.90 8.61 5.14
C GLN A 130 -18.36 9.04 3.78
N LYS A 131 -18.03 10.32 3.60
CA LYS A 131 -17.41 10.81 2.36
C LYS A 131 -16.07 10.13 2.08
N LEU A 132 -15.24 9.93 3.09
CA LEU A 132 -13.93 9.30 2.95
C LEU A 132 -14.03 7.80 2.62
N THR A 133 -14.98 7.10 3.21
CA THR A 133 -15.09 5.64 3.15
C THR A 133 -16.11 5.12 2.13
N ARG A 134 -16.72 5.99 1.34
CA ARG A 134 -17.82 5.67 0.42
C ARG A 134 -17.55 4.54 -0.56
N PHE A 135 -16.28 4.30 -0.90
CA PHE A 135 -15.89 3.22 -1.81
C PHE A 135 -15.49 1.91 -1.11
N CYS A 136 -15.46 1.92 0.23
CA CYS A 136 -15.09 0.77 1.04
C CYS A 136 -16.31 0.09 1.69
N VAL A 137 -17.52 0.47 1.29
CA VAL A 137 -18.77 0.02 1.91
C VAL A 137 -19.29 -1.22 1.20
N ALA A 138 -19.66 -2.25 1.97
CA ALA A 138 -20.37 -3.41 1.45
C ALA A 138 -21.80 -3.04 1.06
N ASP A 139 -22.34 -3.71 0.05
CA ASP A 139 -23.75 -3.59 -0.30
C ASP A 139 -24.64 -3.89 0.90
N SER A 140 -25.79 -3.23 0.96
CA SER A 140 -26.71 -3.28 2.10
C SER A 140 -27.20 -4.68 2.46
N SER A 141 -27.07 -5.64 1.57
CA SER A 141 -27.47 -7.04 1.74
C SER A 141 -26.33 -7.94 2.26
N GLU A 142 -25.09 -7.47 2.27
CA GLU A 142 -23.95 -8.27 2.69
C GLU A 142 -23.56 -7.90 4.12
N GLU A 143 -23.64 -8.86 5.02
CA GLU A 143 -22.92 -8.77 6.28
C GLU A 143 -21.43 -9.00 5.98
N LEU A 144 -20.58 -8.09 6.44
CA LEU A 144 -19.14 -8.35 6.45
C LEU A 144 -18.89 -9.55 7.33
N ILE A 145 -18.50 -10.63 6.73
CA ILE A 145 -17.91 -11.75 7.45
C ILE A 145 -16.56 -11.26 7.94
N THR A 146 -16.48 -10.98 9.24
CA THR A 146 -15.21 -10.65 9.89
C THR A 146 -14.30 -11.86 9.86
N GLY A 147 -13.34 -11.81 9.03
CA GLY A 147 -12.39 -12.87 8.78
C GLY A 147 -12.06 -12.80 7.30
N ALA A 148 -10.80 -12.61 6.98
CA ALA A 148 -10.35 -12.48 5.61
C ALA A 148 -11.00 -13.55 4.74
N THR A 149 -12.03 -13.19 4.01
CA THR A 149 -12.46 -14.01 2.90
C THR A 149 -11.37 -13.82 1.85
N LEU A 150 -10.32 -14.62 1.99
CA LEU A 150 -9.39 -14.85 0.90
C LEU A 150 -10.24 -15.44 -0.22
N ARG A 151 -10.74 -14.60 -1.11
CA ARG A 151 -11.20 -15.09 -2.40
C ARG A 151 -9.97 -15.68 -3.05
N ALA A 152 -9.93 -16.99 -3.12
CA ALA A 152 -9.00 -17.69 -3.98
C ALA A 152 -9.09 -17.09 -5.39
N PRO A 153 -7.97 -16.99 -6.11
CA PRO A 153 -7.94 -16.49 -7.47
C PRO A 153 -8.80 -17.30 -8.40
#